data_9df1715976d624409ebc3993a339ed14
#
_entry.id   9df1715976d624409ebc3993a339ed14
#
_cell.length_a   1.000
_cell.length_b   1.000
_cell.length_c   1.000
_cell.angle_alpha   90.00
_cell.angle_beta   90.00
_cell.angle_gamma   90.00
#
_symmetry.space_group_name_H-M   'P 1'
#
loop_
_entity.id
_entity.type
_entity.pdbx_description
1 polymer ?
#
loop_
_entity_poly.entity_id
_entity_poly.type
_entity_poly.pdbx_seq_one_letter_code
_entity_poly.pdbx_strand_id
1 'polypeptide(L)'
;MAVVKIHWWVGALCLIAASSDAMFPKGRALSCRGGSSGAPPHLPNDGYNYGDGPPDLPYDQPPRQENLPPPPPLPGQHQHPGYYEEQQHQQHQHQQQHQHHQHLPEPSFEEEPPKFAEAATSQSSESMDLSSFDKDYILQGLARLYRKKILPLELSSRYGHFHSPPLAPSDFDAPPMVMLLGQYSVGKTSFIKYLLGKDFPGMRVGPEPTTDRFTAILHGNHDKVIPGAALCSQAHRPFGGLNPFGNNFLSRMEGAECDAAILRNITLIDTPGILSGQKQKNRNYEYESVIKWFAERSDLIIIMFDAHKLDISDELKRAMELMIPHLDKVRVVLNKADSISTQQLMRVYGALMWSLGKVMNTPEVCRVYMGSFWDEPLQNTEQAALLQQEEMDLLNDIMRLPQQSVMRRINELVKRARSVKVHAYIIHYLRKQLPYTWGKKEKQKRLIGRLESEFLAAARRYGLPKGDFPSIDPFRQALIEIKDLSEFPKLDKKLVREMDKVFSVEIPHLLEKARHQ
;
A
#
# COMPACT_ATOMS: atom_id res chain seq x y z
N MET A 1 -18.91 20.61 15.25
CA MET A 1 -17.57 21.23 15.18
C MET A 1 -16.67 20.58 14.11
N ALA A 2 -16.74 19.29 13.83
CA ALA A 2 -15.96 18.64 12.79
C ALA A 2 -16.27 19.14 11.36
N VAL A 3 -17.52 19.36 11.03
CA VAL A 3 -17.96 19.89 9.71
C VAL A 3 -17.41 21.29 9.42
N VAL A 4 -17.23 22.12 10.45
CA VAL A 4 -16.64 23.47 10.30
C VAL A 4 -15.12 23.37 10.02
N LYS A 5 -14.43 22.35 10.51
CA LYS A 5 -12.98 22.19 10.31
C LYS A 5 -12.62 21.75 8.87
N ILE A 6 -13.43 20.88 8.25
CA ILE A 6 -13.21 20.46 6.85
C ILE A 6 -13.38 21.63 5.89
N HIS A 7 -14.34 22.51 6.13
CA HIS A 7 -14.53 23.72 5.31
C HIS A 7 -13.34 24.71 5.42
N TRP A 8 -12.68 24.74 6.57
CA TRP A 8 -11.48 25.57 6.74
C TRP A 8 -10.28 25.03 5.95
N TRP A 9 -10.12 23.72 5.92
CA TRP A 9 -9.03 23.07 5.17
C TRP A 9 -9.26 23.10 3.66
N VAL A 10 -10.49 22.95 3.21
CA VAL A 10 -10.85 23.13 1.79
C VAL A 10 -10.61 24.58 1.35
N GLY A 11 -10.83 25.56 2.23
CA GLY A 11 -10.51 26.95 2.01
C GLY A 11 -9.00 27.22 1.89
N ALA A 12 -8.16 26.55 2.68
CA ALA A 12 -6.69 26.65 2.59
C ALA A 12 -6.15 26.04 1.30
N LEU A 13 -6.76 24.96 0.82
CA LEU A 13 -6.46 24.35 -0.48
C LEU A 13 -6.75 25.30 -1.66
N CYS A 14 -7.86 26.03 -1.59
CA CYS A 14 -8.19 27.04 -2.60
C CYS A 14 -7.21 28.23 -2.57
N LEU A 15 -6.64 28.56 -1.42
CA LEU A 15 -5.68 29.67 -1.29
C LEU A 15 -4.28 29.30 -1.84
N ILE A 16 -3.87 28.05 -1.73
CA ILE A 16 -2.59 27.58 -2.31
C ILE A 16 -2.70 27.35 -3.83
N ALA A 17 -3.90 27.00 -4.32
CA ALA A 17 -4.18 26.90 -5.76
C ALA A 17 -4.53 28.26 -6.41
N ALA A 18 -4.93 29.27 -5.62
CA ALA A 18 -5.37 30.60 -6.11
C ALA A 18 -4.26 31.64 -6.18
N SER A 19 -2.99 31.27 -5.99
CA SER A 19 -1.86 32.15 -6.29
C SER A 19 -1.45 32.16 -7.78
N SER A 20 -2.20 31.48 -8.65
CA SER A 20 -2.07 31.63 -10.09
C SER A 20 -3.43 31.88 -10.74
N ASP A 21 -3.63 33.16 -11.06
CA ASP A 21 -4.58 33.74 -12.01
C ASP A 21 -6.11 33.75 -11.78
N ALA A 22 -6.54 34.97 -11.48
CA ALA A 22 -7.60 35.77 -12.14
C ALA A 22 -9.10 35.46 -11.92
N MET A 23 -9.77 36.51 -11.45
CA MET A 23 -11.15 36.97 -11.74
C MET A 23 -12.35 36.14 -11.26
N PHE A 24 -12.95 36.63 -10.18
CA PHE A 24 -14.36 36.38 -9.85
C PHE A 24 -15.19 37.66 -9.91
N PRO A 25 -16.40 37.66 -10.50
CA PRO A 25 -17.36 38.73 -10.37
C PRO A 25 -18.19 38.60 -9.10
N LYS A 26 -18.43 39.76 -8.46
CA LYS A 26 -19.29 39.95 -7.28
C LYS A 26 -20.75 39.69 -7.61
N GLY A 27 -21.48 38.92 -6.77
CA GLY A 27 -22.94 38.75 -6.90
C GLY A 27 -23.66 38.36 -5.61
N ARG A 28 -24.22 39.34 -4.95
CA ARG A 28 -25.44 39.42 -4.11
C ARG A 28 -25.69 38.44 -2.95
N ALA A 29 -25.69 39.02 -1.78
CA ALA A 29 -26.31 38.50 -0.55
C ALA A 29 -27.84 38.40 -0.70
N LEU A 30 -28.44 37.30 -0.22
CA LEU A 30 -29.85 37.14 0.02
C LEU A 30 -30.10 36.77 1.48
N SER A 31 -30.91 37.62 2.11
CA SER A 31 -31.41 37.62 3.48
C SER A 31 -32.41 36.47 3.68
N CYS A 32 -32.25 35.65 4.71
CA CYS A 32 -33.31 34.75 5.17
C CYS A 32 -34.10 35.38 6.32
N ARG A 33 -35.37 35.61 6.09
CA ARG A 33 -36.39 35.87 7.13
C ARG A 33 -37.07 34.56 7.51
N GLY A 34 -37.30 34.39 8.81
CA GLY A 34 -37.97 33.26 9.42
C GLY A 34 -39.47 33.18 9.12
N GLY A 35 -40.03 32.02 9.30
CA GLY A 35 -41.47 31.73 9.23
C GLY A 35 -41.81 30.41 9.91
N SER A 36 -42.70 30.47 10.82
CA SER A 36 -43.22 29.57 11.85
C SER A 36 -43.99 28.33 11.37
N SER A 37 -43.90 27.29 12.18
CA SER A 37 -44.93 26.32 12.64
C SER A 37 -45.97 25.75 11.67
N GLY A 38 -46.01 24.41 11.58
CA GLY A 38 -47.15 23.65 11.09
C GLY A 38 -46.96 22.16 11.31
N ALA A 39 -47.75 21.58 12.23
CA ALA A 39 -47.83 20.17 12.52
C ALA A 39 -48.46 19.36 11.37
N PRO A 40 -48.09 18.08 11.12
CA PRO A 40 -48.74 17.25 10.12
C PRO A 40 -49.99 16.53 10.65
N PRO A 41 -50.98 16.22 9.75
CA PRO A 41 -52.24 15.63 10.11
C PRO A 41 -52.19 14.11 10.32
N HIS A 42 -53.08 13.64 11.19
CA HIS A 42 -53.38 12.24 11.50
C HIS A 42 -53.89 11.46 10.28
N LEU A 43 -53.42 10.22 10.11
CA LEU A 43 -54.04 9.19 9.27
C LEU A 43 -54.73 8.13 10.13
N PRO A 44 -55.83 7.52 9.65
CA PRO A 44 -56.70 6.68 10.45
C PRO A 44 -56.20 5.23 10.62
N ASN A 45 -56.64 4.69 11.75
CA ASN A 45 -56.41 3.37 12.29
C ASN A 45 -57.33 2.35 11.60
N ASP A 46 -56.84 1.43 10.80
CA ASP A 46 -57.56 0.26 10.36
C ASP A 46 -57.03 -1.00 11.09
N GLY A 47 -57.89 -1.51 11.94
CA GLY A 47 -57.67 -2.73 12.73
C GLY A 47 -57.71 -3.99 11.89
N TYR A 48 -56.75 -4.84 12.07
CA TYR A 48 -56.82 -6.28 11.79
C TYR A 48 -56.48 -7.07 13.03
N ASN A 49 -57.52 -7.78 13.48
CA ASN A 49 -57.52 -8.74 14.58
C ASN A 49 -57.01 -10.09 14.06
N TYR A 50 -55.91 -10.63 14.61
CA TYR A 50 -55.58 -12.03 14.47
C TYR A 50 -55.23 -12.59 15.84
N GLY A 51 -56.07 -13.54 16.21
CA GLY A 51 -55.97 -14.34 17.43
C GLY A 51 -54.93 -15.47 17.33
N ASP A 52 -54.69 -16.03 18.49
CA ASP A 52 -54.08 -17.30 18.80
C ASP A 52 -52.56 -17.43 18.68
N GLY A 53 -51.89 -17.12 19.79
CA GLY A 53 -50.54 -17.57 20.09
C GLY A 53 -50.53 -19.03 20.58
N PRO A 54 -49.49 -19.82 20.34
CA PRO A 54 -49.33 -21.18 20.88
C PRO A 54 -48.94 -21.15 22.37
N PRO A 55 -49.20 -22.24 23.11
CA PRO A 55 -49.12 -22.29 24.58
C PRO A 55 -47.69 -22.31 25.11
N ASP A 56 -47.55 -21.71 26.29
CA ASP A 56 -46.32 -21.66 27.10
C ASP A 56 -45.76 -23.06 27.39
N LEU A 57 -44.47 -23.25 27.03
CA LEU A 57 -43.65 -24.37 27.53
C LEU A 57 -42.90 -23.90 28.79
N PRO A 58 -42.79 -24.76 29.84
CA PRO A 58 -42.20 -24.39 31.11
C PRO A 58 -40.68 -24.22 31.02
N TYR A 59 -40.17 -23.15 31.64
CA TYR A 59 -38.73 -22.88 31.83
C TYR A 59 -38.11 -24.01 32.68
N ASP A 60 -37.20 -24.77 32.07
CA ASP A 60 -36.29 -25.67 32.77
C ASP A 60 -35.20 -24.87 33.50
N GLN A 61 -35.11 -25.14 34.81
CA GLN A 61 -34.05 -24.63 35.67
C GLN A 61 -32.69 -25.26 35.29
N PRO A 62 -31.55 -24.55 35.39
CA PRO A 62 -30.25 -25.14 35.16
C PRO A 62 -29.92 -26.21 36.23
N PRO A 63 -29.27 -27.32 35.87
CA PRO A 63 -28.95 -28.40 36.80
C PRO A 63 -27.95 -27.92 37.87
N ARG A 64 -28.19 -28.34 39.10
CA ARG A 64 -27.29 -28.17 40.24
C ARG A 64 -25.96 -28.85 39.96
N GLN A 65 -24.88 -28.16 40.26
CA GLN A 65 -23.51 -28.71 40.24
C GLN A 65 -23.44 -29.85 41.30
N GLU A 66 -23.29 -31.07 40.83
CA GLU A 66 -22.88 -32.21 41.67
C GLU A 66 -21.35 -32.11 41.90
N ASN A 67 -20.97 -32.21 43.18
CA ASN A 67 -19.59 -32.28 43.62
C ASN A 67 -18.90 -33.53 43.07
N LEU A 68 -18.06 -33.36 42.05
CA LEU A 68 -17.13 -34.40 41.60
C LEU A 68 -15.91 -34.43 42.53
N PRO A 69 -15.45 -35.61 42.94
CA PRO A 69 -14.24 -35.74 43.75
C PRO A 69 -12.99 -35.30 42.93
N PRO A 70 -11.93 -34.80 43.59
CA PRO A 70 -10.73 -34.38 42.91
C PRO A 70 -10.00 -35.53 42.20
N PRO A 71 -9.37 -35.30 41.06
CA PRO A 71 -8.64 -36.33 40.32
C PRO A 71 -7.46 -36.87 41.14
N PRO A 72 -7.06 -38.13 40.96
CA PRO A 72 -5.93 -38.72 41.67
C PRO A 72 -4.60 -38.09 41.21
N PRO A 73 -3.58 -38.02 42.10
CA PRO A 73 -2.28 -37.44 41.74
C PRO A 73 -1.52 -38.35 40.77
N LEU A 74 -0.87 -37.71 39.79
CA LEU A 74 0.01 -38.37 38.83
C LEU A 74 1.23 -38.97 39.55
N PRO A 75 1.68 -40.19 39.21
CA PRO A 75 2.86 -40.81 39.82
C PRO A 75 4.15 -40.23 39.28
N GLY A 76 5.05 -39.82 40.17
CA GLY A 76 6.49 -39.77 40.00
C GLY A 76 7.11 -38.45 39.52
N GLN A 77 7.23 -37.48 40.42
CA GLN A 77 8.36 -36.55 40.35
C GLN A 77 9.17 -36.67 41.64
N HIS A 78 10.29 -37.35 41.54
CA HIS A 78 11.32 -37.35 42.58
C HIS A 78 11.92 -35.94 42.67
N GLN A 79 11.68 -35.26 43.78
CA GLN A 79 12.34 -34.01 44.14
C GLN A 79 13.78 -34.32 44.55
N HIS A 80 14.74 -33.85 43.75
CA HIS A 80 16.14 -33.83 44.14
C HIS A 80 16.40 -32.58 45.02
N PRO A 81 17.03 -32.75 46.21
CA PRO A 81 17.25 -31.66 47.16
C PRO A 81 18.40 -30.68 46.79
N GLY A 82 18.97 -30.78 45.62
CA GLY A 82 20.18 -29.98 45.28
C GLY A 82 19.94 -28.63 44.55
N TYR A 83 18.70 -28.33 44.16
CA TYR A 83 18.45 -27.16 43.29
C TYR A 83 18.33 -25.79 44.01
N TYR A 84 18.16 -25.78 45.31
CA TYR A 84 17.99 -24.52 46.05
C TYR A 84 19.30 -23.92 46.58
N GLU A 85 20.38 -24.69 46.72
CA GLU A 85 21.68 -24.17 47.17
C GLU A 85 22.47 -23.47 46.05
N GLU A 86 22.35 -23.90 44.79
CA GLU A 86 23.05 -23.25 43.68
C GLU A 86 22.49 -21.86 43.32
N GLN A 87 21.20 -21.59 43.51
CA GLN A 87 20.63 -20.26 43.24
C GLN A 87 21.00 -19.22 44.32
N GLN A 88 21.21 -19.61 45.55
CA GLN A 88 21.69 -18.69 46.60
C GLN A 88 23.17 -18.34 46.44
N HIS A 89 23.98 -19.25 45.94
CA HIS A 89 25.40 -18.98 45.67
C HIS A 89 25.63 -18.05 44.49
N GLN A 90 24.81 -18.11 43.44
CA GLN A 90 24.90 -17.19 42.29
C GLN A 90 24.44 -15.77 42.63
N GLN A 91 23.43 -15.59 43.50
CA GLN A 91 23.04 -14.27 43.93
C GLN A 91 24.05 -13.59 44.85
N HIS A 92 24.80 -14.35 45.65
CA HIS A 92 25.86 -13.79 46.50
C HIS A 92 27.12 -13.39 45.73
N GLN A 93 27.44 -14.09 44.65
CA GLN A 93 28.58 -13.72 43.77
C GLN A 93 28.29 -12.46 42.96
N HIS A 94 27.03 -12.23 42.54
CA HIS A 94 26.64 -11.00 41.83
C HIS A 94 26.64 -9.76 42.73
N GLN A 95 26.35 -9.90 44.02
CA GLN A 95 26.39 -8.76 44.97
C GLN A 95 27.83 -8.39 45.39
N GLN A 96 28.77 -9.32 45.38
CA GLN A 96 30.18 -9.00 45.71
C GLN A 96 30.93 -8.37 44.51
N GLN A 97 30.52 -8.60 43.26
CA GLN A 97 31.11 -7.94 42.09
C GLN A 97 30.68 -6.47 41.96
N HIS A 98 29.54 -6.06 42.50
CA HIS A 98 29.11 -4.64 42.47
C HIS A 98 29.74 -3.75 43.54
N GLN A 99 30.42 -4.29 44.56
CA GLN A 99 31.08 -3.50 45.61
C GLN A 99 32.56 -3.22 45.35
N HIS A 100 33.18 -3.80 44.34
CA HIS A 100 34.63 -3.59 44.06
C HIS A 100 34.91 -2.61 42.90
N HIS A 101 33.90 -1.91 42.34
CA HIS A 101 34.08 -0.95 41.24
C HIS A 101 33.92 0.53 41.67
N GLN A 102 34.00 0.85 42.96
CA GLN A 102 34.07 2.22 43.41
C GLN A 102 35.45 2.51 43.99
N HIS A 103 36.41 2.87 43.16
CA HIS A 103 37.60 3.71 43.38
C HIS A 103 38.73 3.32 42.40
N LEU A 104 38.63 3.84 41.17
CA LEU A 104 39.79 4.09 40.35
C LEU A 104 39.60 5.47 39.69
N PRO A 105 40.65 6.32 39.63
CA PRO A 105 40.56 7.66 39.06
C PRO A 105 40.38 7.54 37.52
N GLU A 106 39.47 8.35 36.98
CA GLU A 106 39.26 8.49 35.54
C GLU A 106 40.54 8.97 34.88
N PRO A 107 41.05 8.30 33.85
CA PRO A 107 42.01 8.88 32.93
C PRO A 107 41.27 9.81 31.98
N SER A 108 41.57 11.09 32.03
CA SER A 108 41.17 12.07 30.99
C SER A 108 41.85 11.71 29.67
N PHE A 109 41.15 11.05 28.78
CA PHE A 109 41.47 10.99 27.37
C PHE A 109 40.50 11.89 26.65
N GLU A 110 40.96 13.05 26.22
CA GLU A 110 40.37 13.82 25.13
C GLU A 110 40.61 13.00 23.85
N GLU A 111 39.69 12.12 23.49
CA GLU A 111 39.62 11.57 22.12
C GLU A 111 38.84 12.54 21.24
N GLU A 112 39.54 13.22 20.35
CA GLU A 112 38.94 13.87 19.21
C GLU A 112 38.09 12.83 18.44
N PRO A 113 36.82 13.13 18.07
CA PRO A 113 35.99 12.20 17.30
C PRO A 113 36.65 11.97 15.93
N PRO A 114 36.65 10.73 15.40
CA PRO A 114 37.28 10.43 14.14
C PRO A 114 36.63 11.24 13.01
N LYS A 115 37.45 11.93 12.22
CA LYS A 115 37.09 12.81 11.09
C LYS A 115 36.29 12.12 9.95
N PHE A 116 35.86 10.90 10.15
CA PHE A 116 34.97 10.17 9.21
C PHE A 116 33.48 10.42 9.43
N ALA A 117 33.06 11.02 10.53
CA ALA A 117 31.64 11.27 10.80
C ALA A 117 31.12 12.59 10.15
N GLU A 118 31.99 13.52 9.79
CA GLU A 118 31.58 14.78 9.15
C GLU A 118 31.35 14.67 7.63
N ALA A 119 31.86 13.63 6.97
CA ALA A 119 31.64 13.42 5.54
C ALA A 119 30.31 12.70 5.20
N ALA A 120 29.64 12.11 6.19
CA ALA A 120 28.37 11.40 5.97
C ALA A 120 27.12 12.25 6.27
N THR A 121 27.27 13.40 6.91
CA THR A 121 26.14 14.27 7.31
C THR A 121 25.91 15.46 6.37
N SER A 122 26.72 15.64 5.34
CA SER A 122 26.57 16.74 4.36
C SER A 122 25.98 16.32 3.01
N GLN A 123 25.49 15.09 2.87
CA GLN A 123 24.55 14.74 1.81
C GLN A 123 23.11 14.74 2.38
N SER A 124 22.70 15.91 2.91
CA SER A 124 21.29 16.26 2.88
C SER A 124 20.91 16.18 1.39
N SER A 125 20.05 15.22 1.05
CA SER A 125 19.35 15.21 -0.23
C SER A 125 18.71 16.59 -0.35
N GLU A 126 19.32 17.50 -1.09
CA GLU A 126 18.64 18.67 -1.61
C GLU A 126 17.44 18.11 -2.37
N SER A 127 16.29 18.16 -1.75
CA SER A 127 15.02 17.87 -2.41
C SER A 127 14.93 18.92 -3.52
N MET A 128 15.21 18.49 -4.75
CA MET A 128 15.13 19.34 -5.92
C MET A 128 13.74 19.96 -5.92
N ASP A 129 13.66 21.27 -5.67
CA ASP A 129 12.39 22.00 -5.68
C ASP A 129 11.87 22.04 -7.11
N LEU A 130 10.88 21.20 -7.39
CA LEU A 130 10.23 21.08 -8.69
C LEU A 130 9.06 22.05 -8.88
N SER A 131 8.85 22.98 -7.96
CA SER A 131 7.77 23.98 -8.06
C SER A 131 7.92 24.91 -9.27
N SER A 132 9.16 25.10 -9.75
CA SER A 132 9.50 25.94 -10.91
C SER A 132 9.50 25.20 -12.25
N PHE A 133 9.18 23.91 -12.29
CA PHE A 133 9.24 23.12 -13.51
C PHE A 133 7.88 22.95 -14.18
N ASP A 134 7.83 22.98 -15.51
CA ASP A 134 6.66 22.55 -16.26
C ASP A 134 6.47 21.02 -16.14
N LYS A 135 5.53 20.63 -15.28
CA LYS A 135 5.21 19.21 -14.98
C LYS A 135 4.74 18.47 -16.23
N ASP A 136 3.88 19.08 -17.02
CA ASP A 136 3.29 18.46 -18.20
C ASP A 136 4.35 18.19 -19.26
N TYR A 137 5.29 19.12 -19.44
CA TYR A 137 6.43 18.94 -20.33
C TYR A 137 7.29 17.74 -19.92
N ILE A 138 7.56 17.58 -18.61
CA ILE A 138 8.35 16.46 -18.09
C ILE A 138 7.60 15.14 -18.30
N LEU A 139 6.33 15.05 -17.92
CA LEU A 139 5.54 13.83 -18.04
C LEU A 139 5.42 13.36 -19.50
N GLN A 140 5.14 14.28 -20.43
CA GLN A 140 5.12 13.98 -21.85
C GLN A 140 6.52 13.60 -22.39
N GLY A 141 7.56 14.22 -21.85
CA GLY A 141 8.95 13.86 -22.12
C GLY A 141 9.27 12.43 -21.73
N LEU A 142 8.92 12.04 -20.49
CA LEU A 142 9.09 10.67 -19.98
C LEU A 142 8.31 9.65 -20.81
N ALA A 143 7.06 9.93 -21.18
CA ALA A 143 6.27 9.08 -22.06
C ALA A 143 6.92 8.87 -23.43
N ARG A 144 7.50 9.94 -24.02
CA ARG A 144 8.26 9.86 -25.28
C ARG A 144 9.53 9.02 -25.13
N LEU A 145 10.30 9.21 -24.05
CA LEU A 145 11.51 8.43 -23.76
C LEU A 145 11.18 6.93 -23.59
N TYR A 146 10.16 6.63 -22.80
CA TYR A 146 9.70 5.26 -22.64
C TYR A 146 9.37 4.59 -23.98
N ARG A 147 8.51 5.21 -24.78
CA ARG A 147 8.07 4.66 -26.06
C ARG A 147 9.23 4.46 -27.06
N LYS A 148 10.17 5.41 -27.12
CA LYS A 148 11.27 5.35 -28.09
C LYS A 148 12.44 4.48 -27.67
N LYS A 149 12.73 4.40 -26.37
CA LYS A 149 13.99 3.83 -25.88
C LYS A 149 13.84 2.57 -25.03
N ILE A 150 12.78 2.48 -24.22
CA ILE A 150 12.58 1.37 -23.28
C ILE A 150 11.65 0.32 -23.87
N LEU A 151 10.48 0.73 -24.34
CA LEU A 151 9.47 -0.16 -24.92
C LEU A 151 9.99 -1.13 -26.00
N PRO A 152 10.87 -0.74 -26.94
CA PRO A 152 11.38 -1.68 -27.95
C PRO A 152 12.14 -2.85 -27.32
N LEU A 153 12.88 -2.62 -26.22
CA LEU A 153 13.59 -3.69 -25.50
C LEU A 153 12.61 -4.56 -24.69
N GLU A 154 11.57 -3.97 -24.08
CA GLU A 154 10.47 -4.72 -23.42
C GLU A 154 9.80 -5.69 -24.38
N LEU A 155 9.40 -5.20 -25.55
CA LEU A 155 8.70 -6.01 -26.55
C LEU A 155 9.61 -7.12 -27.08
N SER A 156 10.87 -6.82 -27.41
CA SER A 156 11.81 -7.81 -27.93
C SER A 156 12.15 -8.91 -26.92
N SER A 157 12.17 -8.60 -25.63
CA SER A 157 12.45 -9.56 -24.56
C SER A 157 11.17 -10.21 -23.99
N ARG A 158 9.97 -9.89 -24.52
CA ARG A 158 8.67 -10.32 -23.96
C ARG A 158 8.55 -10.04 -22.47
N TYR A 159 9.06 -8.89 -22.02
CA TYR A 159 9.07 -8.49 -20.62
C TYR A 159 7.70 -8.58 -19.95
N GLY A 160 6.63 -8.16 -20.67
CA GLY A 160 5.26 -8.18 -20.17
C GLY A 160 4.71 -9.56 -19.80
N HIS A 161 5.28 -10.64 -20.35
CA HIS A 161 4.89 -12.01 -19.98
C HIS A 161 5.46 -12.43 -18.60
N PHE A 162 6.62 -11.89 -18.23
CA PHE A 162 7.32 -12.24 -16.99
C PHE A 162 7.01 -11.30 -15.84
N HIS A 163 6.60 -10.08 -16.13
CA HIS A 163 6.46 -9.00 -15.15
C HIS A 163 5.11 -8.30 -15.31
N SER A 164 5.13 -7.07 -15.79
CA SER A 164 3.92 -6.26 -15.96
C SER A 164 3.78 -5.78 -17.42
N PRO A 165 2.55 -5.58 -17.91
CA PRO A 165 2.31 -5.12 -19.27
C PRO A 165 2.98 -3.76 -19.53
N PRO A 166 3.20 -3.41 -20.83
CA PRO A 166 3.73 -2.11 -21.21
C PRO A 166 2.92 -0.95 -20.63
N LEU A 167 3.61 0.16 -20.31
CA LEU A 167 2.97 1.38 -19.83
C LEU A 167 2.21 2.07 -20.98
N ALA A 168 0.98 2.49 -20.68
CA ALA A 168 0.19 3.33 -21.58
C ALA A 168 0.57 4.81 -21.40
N PRO A 169 0.28 5.70 -22.35
CA PRO A 169 0.44 7.14 -22.17
C PRO A 169 -0.28 7.68 -20.93
N SER A 170 -1.48 7.17 -20.67
CA SER A 170 -2.28 7.51 -19.50
C SER A 170 -1.61 7.17 -18.15
N ASP A 171 -0.65 6.23 -18.10
CA ASP A 171 0.10 5.94 -16.89
C ASP A 171 1.05 7.10 -16.49
N PHE A 172 1.41 7.95 -17.45
CA PHE A 172 2.24 9.14 -17.20
C PHE A 172 1.41 10.36 -16.82
N ASP A 173 0.28 10.57 -17.50
CA ASP A 173 -0.55 11.78 -17.37
C ASP A 173 -1.61 11.69 -16.25
N ALA A 174 -1.87 10.48 -15.72
CA ALA A 174 -2.89 10.28 -14.69
C ALA A 174 -2.52 10.96 -13.37
N PRO A 175 -3.53 11.48 -12.63
CA PRO A 175 -3.32 11.92 -11.26
C PRO A 175 -2.70 10.83 -10.39
N PRO A 176 -1.91 11.21 -9.38
CA PRO A 176 -1.37 10.25 -8.40
C PRO A 176 -2.45 9.35 -7.82
N MET A 177 -2.13 8.07 -7.69
CA MET A 177 -3.06 7.04 -7.24
C MET A 177 -2.77 6.65 -5.79
N VAL A 178 -3.78 6.68 -4.94
CA VAL A 178 -3.73 6.26 -3.53
C VAL A 178 -4.54 4.97 -3.38
N MET A 179 -3.89 3.87 -3.06
CA MET A 179 -4.55 2.59 -2.82
C MET A 179 -4.75 2.36 -1.32
N LEU A 180 -5.99 2.02 -0.93
CA LEU A 180 -6.32 1.61 0.43
C LEU A 180 -6.38 0.09 0.51
N LEU A 181 -5.65 -0.50 1.44
CA LEU A 181 -5.57 -1.92 1.70
C LEU A 181 -5.87 -2.20 3.18
N GLY A 182 -6.45 -3.34 3.47
CA GLY A 182 -6.70 -3.75 4.85
C GLY A 182 -7.82 -4.76 4.95
N GLN A 183 -7.95 -5.34 6.13
CA GLN A 183 -9.00 -6.31 6.41
C GLN A 183 -10.40 -5.70 6.28
N TYR A 184 -11.37 -6.59 6.29
CA TYR A 184 -12.78 -6.19 6.37
C TYR A 184 -13.04 -5.37 7.64
N SER A 185 -13.89 -4.33 7.52
CA SER A 185 -14.33 -3.47 8.63
C SER A 185 -13.25 -2.59 9.29
N VAL A 186 -12.05 -2.45 8.73
CA VAL A 186 -11.02 -1.52 9.26
C VAL A 186 -11.32 -0.05 8.97
N GLY A 187 -12.34 0.26 8.16
CA GLY A 187 -12.77 1.63 7.86
C GLY A 187 -12.19 2.25 6.59
N LYS A 188 -11.78 1.45 5.57
CA LYS A 188 -11.25 1.97 4.28
C LYS A 188 -12.23 2.91 3.59
N THR A 189 -13.44 2.45 3.36
CA THR A 189 -14.49 3.24 2.69
C THR A 189 -14.90 4.47 3.52
N SER A 190 -14.94 4.34 4.85
CA SER A 190 -15.20 5.47 5.76
C SER A 190 -14.07 6.50 5.70
N PHE A 191 -12.82 6.07 5.60
CA PHE A 191 -11.67 6.95 5.41
C PHE A 191 -11.79 7.73 4.08
N ILE A 192 -12.19 7.08 3.00
CA ILE A 192 -12.43 7.76 1.72
C ILE A 192 -13.55 8.80 1.87
N LYS A 193 -14.69 8.42 2.45
CA LYS A 193 -15.78 9.37 2.75
C LYS A 193 -15.28 10.56 3.57
N TYR A 194 -14.48 10.31 4.59
CA TYR A 194 -13.85 11.35 5.41
C TYR A 194 -12.98 12.30 4.59
N LEU A 195 -12.14 11.78 3.67
CA LEU A 195 -11.32 12.59 2.77
C LEU A 195 -12.15 13.42 1.78
N LEU A 196 -13.24 12.87 1.27
CA LEU A 196 -14.12 13.54 0.30
C LEU A 196 -15.03 14.57 0.96
N GLY A 197 -15.34 14.40 2.25
CA GLY A 197 -16.35 15.17 2.99
C GLY A 197 -17.78 14.89 2.54
N LYS A 198 -18.00 13.85 1.73
CA LYS A 198 -19.31 13.42 1.22
C LYS A 198 -19.29 11.94 0.81
N ASP A 199 -20.48 11.38 0.61
CA ASP A 199 -20.63 10.06 0.01
C ASP A 199 -20.24 10.10 -1.48
N PHE A 200 -19.75 8.98 -2.00
CA PHE A 200 -19.45 8.80 -3.43
C PHE A 200 -20.38 7.76 -4.08
N PRO A 201 -20.63 7.85 -5.39
CA PRO A 201 -21.53 6.92 -6.09
C PRO A 201 -21.08 5.46 -5.95
N GLY A 202 -22.00 4.57 -5.63
CA GLY A 202 -21.70 3.14 -5.43
C GLY A 202 -21.07 2.81 -4.07
N MET A 203 -20.88 3.80 -3.19
CA MET A 203 -20.38 3.57 -1.83
C MET A 203 -21.30 2.61 -1.07
N ARG A 204 -20.69 1.65 -0.40
CA ARG A 204 -21.39 0.67 0.44
C ARG A 204 -20.73 0.62 1.80
N VAL A 205 -21.41 1.13 2.81
CA VAL A 205 -20.98 1.07 4.21
C VAL A 205 -22.04 0.31 5.00
N GLY A 206 -21.65 -0.68 5.77
CA GLY A 206 -22.57 -1.48 6.59
C GLY A 206 -21.84 -2.51 7.44
N PRO A 207 -22.56 -3.14 8.39
CA PRO A 207 -21.99 -4.15 9.28
C PRO A 207 -21.65 -5.47 8.60
N GLU A 208 -22.23 -5.74 7.42
CA GLU A 208 -21.93 -6.92 6.61
C GLU A 208 -20.80 -6.64 5.60
N PRO A 209 -20.13 -7.68 5.01
CA PRO A 209 -19.11 -7.48 3.99
C PRO A 209 -19.68 -6.74 2.77
N THR A 210 -19.60 -5.41 2.80
CA THR A 210 -20.24 -4.54 1.82
C THR A 210 -19.36 -4.27 0.61
N THR A 211 -18.04 -4.20 0.79
CA THR A 211 -17.10 -3.91 -0.30
C THR A 211 -16.47 -5.21 -0.80
N ASP A 212 -17.07 -5.80 -1.82
CA ASP A 212 -16.57 -6.99 -2.54
C ASP A 212 -15.91 -6.63 -3.87
N ARG A 213 -15.79 -5.34 -4.18
CA ARG A 213 -15.31 -4.77 -5.45
C ARG A 213 -14.12 -3.85 -5.22
N PHE A 214 -13.34 -3.71 -6.29
CA PHE A 214 -12.39 -2.61 -6.41
C PHE A 214 -13.13 -1.39 -6.96
N THR A 215 -13.02 -0.26 -6.28
CA THR A 215 -13.64 0.98 -6.73
C THR A 215 -12.57 2.04 -6.95
N ALA A 216 -12.44 2.54 -8.18
CA ALA A 216 -11.61 3.70 -8.50
C ALA A 216 -12.44 4.97 -8.38
N ILE A 217 -12.14 5.81 -7.39
CA ILE A 217 -12.84 7.07 -7.14
C ILE A 217 -12.07 8.18 -7.84
N LEU A 218 -12.75 8.86 -8.76
CA LEU A 218 -12.19 9.77 -9.74
C LEU A 218 -12.92 11.11 -9.71
N HIS A 219 -12.22 12.17 -10.12
CA HIS A 219 -12.89 13.45 -10.34
C HIS A 219 -13.85 13.36 -11.54
N GLY A 220 -15.05 13.89 -11.37
CA GLY A 220 -16.05 14.06 -12.41
C GLY A 220 -17.03 15.18 -12.03
N ASN A 221 -17.58 15.87 -13.02
CA ASN A 221 -18.52 16.98 -12.79
C ASN A 221 -19.90 16.50 -12.31
N HIS A 222 -20.19 15.21 -12.47
CA HIS A 222 -21.47 14.60 -12.09
C HIS A 222 -21.21 13.28 -11.38
N ASP A 223 -22.03 12.98 -10.41
CA ASP A 223 -22.00 11.71 -9.69
C ASP A 223 -22.41 10.56 -10.63
N LYS A 224 -21.49 9.60 -10.85
CA LYS A 224 -21.66 8.53 -11.82
C LYS A 224 -20.88 7.28 -11.43
N VAL A 225 -21.51 6.12 -11.62
CA VAL A 225 -20.82 4.81 -11.53
C VAL A 225 -20.48 4.32 -12.94
N ILE A 226 -19.25 3.88 -13.13
CA ILE A 226 -18.74 3.36 -14.40
C ILE A 226 -18.40 1.87 -14.20
N PRO A 227 -19.02 0.96 -14.97
CA PRO A 227 -18.67 -0.46 -14.93
C PRO A 227 -17.20 -0.69 -15.28
N GLY A 228 -16.55 -1.67 -14.65
CA GLY A 228 -15.11 -1.93 -14.81
C GLY A 228 -14.68 -2.17 -16.24
N ALA A 229 -15.44 -2.91 -17.03
CA ALA A 229 -15.15 -3.11 -18.45
C ALA A 229 -15.13 -1.78 -19.24
N ALA A 230 -16.06 -0.87 -18.96
CA ALA A 230 -16.10 0.45 -19.58
C ALA A 230 -14.94 1.34 -19.07
N LEU A 231 -14.62 1.28 -17.76
CA LEU A 231 -13.49 2.01 -17.18
C LEU A 231 -12.16 1.59 -17.81
N CYS A 232 -11.92 0.29 -17.95
CA CYS A 232 -10.68 -0.25 -18.50
C CYS A 232 -10.56 -0.09 -20.03
N SER A 233 -11.65 0.23 -20.72
CA SER A 233 -11.65 0.49 -22.18
C SER A 233 -11.31 1.95 -22.51
N GLN A 234 -11.32 2.85 -21.53
CA GLN A 234 -11.05 4.28 -21.73
C GLN A 234 -9.54 4.53 -21.84
N ALA A 235 -9.06 4.88 -23.02
CA ALA A 235 -7.64 5.07 -23.31
C ALA A 235 -6.96 6.21 -22.51
N HIS A 236 -7.74 7.20 -22.06
CA HIS A 236 -7.24 8.32 -21.27
C HIS A 236 -7.08 7.99 -19.79
N ARG A 237 -7.53 6.82 -19.34
CA ARG A 237 -7.44 6.36 -17.95
C ARG A 237 -6.40 5.25 -17.80
N PRO A 238 -5.69 5.20 -16.66
CA PRO A 238 -4.58 4.26 -16.46
C PRO A 238 -5.03 2.83 -16.07
N PHE A 239 -6.24 2.42 -16.47
CA PHE A 239 -6.83 1.13 -16.08
C PHE A 239 -6.83 0.09 -17.21
N GLY A 240 -6.39 0.43 -18.42
CA GLY A 240 -6.37 -0.50 -19.56
C GLY A 240 -5.55 -1.77 -19.32
N GLY A 241 -4.51 -1.68 -18.49
CA GLY A 241 -3.70 -2.82 -18.08
C GLY A 241 -4.41 -3.85 -17.19
N LEU A 242 -5.65 -3.60 -16.77
CA LEU A 242 -6.49 -4.54 -16.00
C LEU A 242 -7.29 -5.50 -16.90
N ASN A 243 -7.41 -5.24 -18.19
CA ASN A 243 -8.15 -6.10 -19.13
C ASN A 243 -7.68 -7.57 -19.13
N PRO A 244 -6.38 -7.89 -19.01
CA PRO A 244 -5.91 -9.28 -18.99
C PRO A 244 -6.40 -10.12 -17.80
N PHE A 245 -6.87 -9.48 -16.70
CA PHE A 245 -7.44 -10.22 -15.56
C PHE A 245 -8.83 -10.82 -15.85
N GLY A 246 -9.40 -10.52 -17.01
CA GLY A 246 -10.62 -11.15 -17.53
C GLY A 246 -11.92 -10.64 -16.92
N ASN A 247 -13.04 -11.12 -17.47
CA ASN A 247 -14.37 -10.64 -17.12
C ASN A 247 -14.75 -10.89 -15.65
N ASN A 248 -14.25 -11.95 -15.06
CA ASN A 248 -14.51 -12.25 -13.63
C ASN A 248 -14.00 -11.14 -12.71
N PHE A 249 -12.83 -10.59 -13.02
CA PHE A 249 -12.31 -9.42 -12.29
C PHE A 249 -13.03 -8.13 -12.72
N LEU A 250 -13.20 -7.89 -14.02
CA LEU A 250 -13.83 -6.66 -14.53
C LEU A 250 -15.25 -6.44 -14.02
N SER A 251 -16.00 -7.51 -13.73
CA SER A 251 -17.30 -7.45 -13.07
C SER A 251 -17.22 -7.05 -11.58
N ARG A 252 -16.05 -7.15 -10.98
CA ARG A 252 -15.74 -6.76 -9.59
C ARG A 252 -14.92 -5.47 -9.51
N MET A 253 -14.74 -4.79 -10.63
CA MET A 253 -14.14 -3.45 -10.73
C MET A 253 -15.22 -2.44 -11.10
N GLU A 254 -15.15 -1.25 -10.52
CA GLU A 254 -16.01 -0.12 -10.90
C GLU A 254 -15.27 1.21 -10.74
N GLY A 255 -15.73 2.22 -11.44
CA GLY A 255 -15.31 3.60 -11.26
C GLY A 255 -16.44 4.40 -10.63
N ALA A 256 -16.10 5.28 -9.70
CA ALA A 256 -17.02 6.26 -9.12
C ALA A 256 -16.52 7.67 -9.46
N GLU A 257 -17.24 8.39 -10.26
CA GLU A 257 -16.96 9.81 -10.51
C GLU A 257 -17.78 10.68 -9.55
N CYS A 258 -17.13 11.67 -8.92
CA CYS A 258 -17.81 12.68 -8.15
C CYS A 258 -17.02 13.99 -8.11
N ASP A 259 -17.70 15.12 -7.91
CA ASP A 259 -17.05 16.42 -7.77
C ASP A 259 -16.62 16.63 -6.32
N ALA A 260 -15.40 16.21 -6.01
CA ALA A 260 -14.73 16.52 -4.76
C ALA A 260 -13.36 17.15 -5.05
N ALA A 261 -13.01 18.21 -4.31
CA ALA A 261 -11.82 19.02 -4.58
C ALA A 261 -10.51 18.19 -4.56
N ILE A 262 -10.39 17.23 -3.66
CA ILE A 262 -9.22 16.37 -3.54
C ILE A 262 -9.01 15.50 -4.78
N LEU A 263 -10.09 15.04 -5.42
CA LEU A 263 -10.04 14.16 -6.60
C LEU A 263 -9.55 14.86 -7.87
N ARG A 264 -9.51 16.18 -7.90
CA ARG A 264 -8.87 16.91 -9.01
C ARG A 264 -7.39 16.62 -9.11
N ASN A 265 -6.78 16.26 -7.99
CA ASN A 265 -5.34 16.09 -7.88
C ASN A 265 -4.90 14.65 -7.59
N ILE A 266 -5.79 13.77 -7.14
CA ILE A 266 -5.50 12.38 -6.82
C ILE A 266 -6.64 11.45 -7.26
N THR A 267 -6.30 10.18 -7.43
CA THR A 267 -7.26 9.09 -7.63
C THR A 267 -7.22 8.19 -6.40
N LEU A 268 -8.37 7.83 -5.83
CA LEU A 268 -8.45 6.91 -4.70
C LEU A 268 -8.89 5.53 -5.18
N ILE A 269 -8.28 4.48 -4.65
CA ILE A 269 -8.66 3.08 -4.94
C ILE A 269 -9.10 2.43 -3.65
N ASP A 270 -10.40 2.16 -3.54
CA ASP A 270 -10.95 1.30 -2.49
C ASP A 270 -10.80 -0.16 -2.90
N THR A 271 -10.21 -0.97 -2.04
CA THR A 271 -10.02 -2.40 -2.32
C THR A 271 -10.99 -3.25 -1.50
N PRO A 272 -11.39 -4.41 -2.01
CA PRO A 272 -12.18 -5.36 -1.22
C PRO A 272 -11.50 -5.67 0.10
N GLY A 273 -12.30 -5.71 1.17
CA GLY A 273 -11.79 -6.11 2.47
C GLY A 273 -11.17 -7.50 2.43
N ILE A 274 -9.97 -7.61 2.98
CA ILE A 274 -9.30 -8.91 3.14
C ILE A 274 -10.05 -9.71 4.18
N LEU A 275 -10.40 -10.94 3.83
CA LEU A 275 -11.18 -11.85 4.66
C LEU A 275 -10.27 -12.90 5.30
N SER A 276 -10.62 -13.38 6.48
CA SER A 276 -9.96 -14.53 7.12
C SER A 276 -10.69 -15.84 6.80
N GLY A 277 -9.94 -16.96 6.70
CA GLY A 277 -10.48 -18.31 6.57
C GLY A 277 -11.03 -18.69 5.19
N GLN A 278 -12.01 -19.61 5.15
CA GLN A 278 -12.52 -20.22 3.91
C GLN A 278 -13.20 -19.28 2.92
N LYS A 279 -13.64 -18.10 3.37
CA LYS A 279 -14.26 -17.08 2.49
C LYS A 279 -13.31 -16.51 1.44
N GLN A 280 -12.00 -16.68 1.61
CA GLN A 280 -10.97 -16.31 0.64
C GLN A 280 -11.08 -17.10 -0.68
N LYS A 281 -11.49 -18.38 -0.61
CA LYS A 281 -11.53 -19.29 -1.77
C LYS A 281 -12.64 -18.97 -2.78
N ASN A 282 -13.57 -18.08 -2.46
CA ASN A 282 -14.72 -17.76 -3.31
C ASN A 282 -14.48 -16.61 -4.29
N ARG A 283 -13.24 -16.08 -4.36
CA ARG A 283 -12.90 -15.08 -5.38
C ARG A 283 -12.58 -15.77 -6.71
N ASN A 284 -13.38 -15.52 -7.72
CA ASN A 284 -13.22 -16.12 -9.07
C ASN A 284 -12.14 -15.39 -9.91
N TYR A 285 -11.18 -14.69 -9.27
CA TYR A 285 -10.06 -14.00 -9.92
C TYR A 285 -8.83 -14.00 -9.01
N GLU A 286 -7.66 -13.78 -9.58
CA GLU A 286 -6.38 -13.75 -8.87
C GLU A 286 -6.19 -12.43 -8.13
N TYR A 287 -6.65 -12.37 -6.89
CA TYR A 287 -6.60 -11.17 -6.04
C TYR A 287 -5.17 -10.62 -5.87
N GLU A 288 -4.20 -11.49 -5.60
CA GLU A 288 -2.80 -11.10 -5.36
C GLU A 288 -2.19 -10.44 -6.61
N SER A 289 -2.45 -10.98 -7.79
CA SER A 289 -1.99 -10.41 -9.06
C SER A 289 -2.59 -9.03 -9.33
N VAL A 290 -3.87 -8.83 -8.99
CA VAL A 290 -4.54 -7.53 -9.09
C VAL A 290 -3.96 -6.52 -8.09
N ILE A 291 -3.77 -6.92 -6.82
CA ILE A 291 -3.15 -6.06 -5.81
C ILE A 291 -1.73 -5.66 -6.23
N LYS A 292 -0.95 -6.60 -6.75
CA LYS A 292 0.40 -6.31 -7.29
C LYS A 292 0.33 -5.26 -8.40
N TRP A 293 -0.61 -5.41 -9.33
CA TRP A 293 -0.80 -4.45 -10.42
C TRP A 293 -1.09 -3.03 -9.91
N PHE A 294 -1.98 -2.90 -8.91
CA PHE A 294 -2.28 -1.62 -8.28
C PHE A 294 -1.08 -1.08 -7.50
N ALA A 295 -0.37 -1.92 -6.74
CA ALA A 295 0.81 -1.50 -5.97
C ALA A 295 1.93 -0.92 -6.85
N GLU A 296 2.17 -1.53 -8.00
CA GLU A 296 3.16 -1.04 -8.97
C GLU A 296 2.81 0.36 -9.50
N ARG A 297 1.52 0.71 -9.59
CA ARG A 297 1.02 1.97 -10.17
C ARG A 297 0.61 3.02 -9.15
N SER A 298 0.37 2.63 -7.92
CA SER A 298 0.01 3.56 -6.84
C SER A 298 1.20 4.42 -6.45
N ASP A 299 0.94 5.68 -6.17
CA ASP A 299 1.91 6.64 -5.64
C ASP A 299 1.97 6.60 -4.11
N LEU A 300 0.88 6.15 -3.48
CA LEU A 300 0.78 5.92 -2.05
C LEU A 300 -0.08 4.67 -1.79
N ILE A 301 0.35 3.87 -0.83
CA ILE A 301 -0.37 2.67 -0.38
C ILE A 301 -0.65 2.83 1.10
N ILE A 302 -1.92 2.91 1.47
CA ILE A 302 -2.34 3.03 2.86
C ILE A 302 -2.85 1.68 3.33
N ILE A 303 -2.13 1.06 4.27
CA ILE A 303 -2.54 -0.20 4.89
C ILE A 303 -3.23 0.12 6.21
N MET A 304 -4.53 -0.18 6.30
CA MET A 304 -5.34 0.16 7.45
C MET A 304 -5.55 -1.04 8.38
N PHE A 305 -5.39 -0.79 9.67
CA PHE A 305 -5.68 -1.71 10.76
C PHE A 305 -6.75 -1.14 11.69
N ASP A 306 -7.47 -2.02 12.35
CA ASP A 306 -8.46 -1.67 13.37
C ASP A 306 -7.82 -1.81 14.77
N ALA A 307 -7.90 -0.76 15.59
CA ALA A 307 -7.33 -0.76 16.94
C ALA A 307 -7.94 -1.83 17.87
N HIS A 308 -9.16 -2.28 17.59
CA HIS A 308 -9.80 -3.37 18.34
C HIS A 308 -9.42 -4.78 17.86
N LYS A 309 -8.96 -4.89 16.62
CA LYS A 309 -8.73 -6.20 15.98
C LYS A 309 -7.43 -6.22 15.20
N LEU A 310 -6.34 -6.46 15.91
CA LEU A 310 -5.01 -6.67 15.35
C LEU A 310 -4.81 -8.13 14.93
N ASP A 311 -5.58 -8.62 14.00
CA ASP A 311 -5.37 -9.93 13.40
C ASP A 311 -4.79 -9.76 11.99
N ILE A 312 -3.61 -10.33 11.74
CA ILE A 312 -3.01 -10.35 10.40
C ILE A 312 -3.30 -11.72 9.79
N SER A 313 -4.37 -11.78 8.98
CA SER A 313 -4.70 -12.99 8.24
C SER A 313 -3.61 -13.35 7.23
N ASP A 314 -3.53 -14.64 6.83
CA ASP A 314 -2.56 -15.10 5.84
C ASP A 314 -2.69 -14.37 4.50
N GLU A 315 -3.91 -14.00 4.08
CA GLU A 315 -4.13 -13.21 2.86
C GLU A 315 -3.56 -11.79 3.00
N LEU A 316 -3.77 -11.13 4.16
CA LEU A 316 -3.19 -9.82 4.41
C LEU A 316 -1.68 -9.90 4.45
N LYS A 317 -1.13 -10.94 5.09
CA LYS A 317 0.32 -11.18 5.12
C LYS A 317 0.89 -11.29 3.71
N ARG A 318 0.30 -12.14 2.84
CA ARG A 318 0.71 -12.25 1.43
C ARG A 318 0.58 -10.93 0.68
N ALA A 319 -0.52 -10.20 0.87
CA ALA A 319 -0.69 -8.89 0.27
C ALA A 319 0.39 -7.89 0.72
N MET A 320 0.78 -7.91 2.00
CA MET A 320 1.86 -7.06 2.53
C MET A 320 3.23 -7.48 1.99
N GLU A 321 3.49 -8.78 1.82
CA GLU A 321 4.71 -9.28 1.20
C GLU A 321 4.88 -8.77 -0.25
N LEU A 322 3.77 -8.60 -0.99
CA LEU A 322 3.78 -7.97 -2.32
C LEU A 322 4.16 -6.48 -2.27
N MET A 323 4.00 -5.82 -1.12
CA MET A 323 4.35 -4.40 -0.95
C MET A 323 5.83 -4.18 -0.65
N ILE A 324 6.61 -5.22 -0.30
CA ILE A 324 8.04 -5.09 0.05
C ILE A 324 8.86 -4.31 -1.00
N PRO A 325 8.68 -4.49 -2.33
CA PRO A 325 9.39 -3.69 -3.32
C PRO A 325 8.98 -2.20 -3.36
N HIS A 326 7.92 -1.84 -2.65
CA HIS A 326 7.25 -0.53 -2.69
C HIS A 326 7.13 0.12 -1.31
N LEU A 327 7.98 -0.25 -0.34
CA LEU A 327 7.91 0.24 1.05
C LEU A 327 8.03 1.76 1.16
N ASP A 328 8.74 2.38 0.23
CA ASP A 328 8.83 3.84 0.11
C ASP A 328 7.46 4.53 -0.04
N LYS A 329 6.48 3.83 -0.63
CA LYS A 329 5.10 4.30 -0.86
C LYS A 329 4.11 3.85 0.22
N VAL A 330 4.51 2.97 1.14
CA VAL A 330 3.60 2.40 2.15
C VAL A 330 3.49 3.31 3.36
N ARG A 331 2.25 3.52 3.80
CA ARG A 331 1.90 4.12 5.10
C ARG A 331 0.94 3.17 5.82
N VAL A 332 1.14 3.02 7.10
CA VAL A 332 0.27 2.18 7.93
C VAL A 332 -0.61 3.10 8.77
N VAL A 333 -1.89 2.79 8.86
CA VAL A 333 -2.87 3.55 9.66
C VAL A 333 -3.54 2.62 10.65
N LEU A 334 -3.42 2.92 11.92
CA LEU A 334 -4.16 2.31 13.01
C LEU A 334 -5.42 3.16 13.24
N ASN A 335 -6.53 2.70 12.66
CA ASN A 335 -7.82 3.40 12.69
C ASN A 335 -8.64 3.02 13.92
N LYS A 336 -9.67 3.81 14.23
CA LYS A 336 -10.56 3.67 15.41
C LYS A 336 -9.80 3.78 16.73
N ALA A 337 -8.73 4.54 16.75
CA ALA A 337 -7.86 4.69 17.91
C ALA A 337 -8.56 5.43 19.08
N ASP A 338 -9.61 6.19 18.81
CA ASP A 338 -10.42 6.89 19.81
C ASP A 338 -11.31 5.98 20.65
N SER A 339 -11.55 4.75 20.19
CA SER A 339 -12.45 3.80 20.84
C SER A 339 -11.78 2.94 21.92
N ILE A 340 -10.47 3.11 22.14
CA ILE A 340 -9.68 2.41 23.14
C ILE A 340 -8.96 3.41 24.07
N SER A 341 -8.61 2.98 25.29
CA SER A 341 -7.88 3.81 26.25
C SER A 341 -6.44 4.04 25.82
N THR A 342 -5.80 5.10 26.31
CA THR A 342 -4.39 5.43 26.06
C THR A 342 -3.46 4.26 26.36
N GLN A 343 -3.69 3.56 27.48
CA GLN A 343 -2.89 2.40 27.85
C GLN A 343 -3.05 1.23 26.87
N GLN A 344 -4.29 0.98 26.40
CA GLN A 344 -4.56 -0.05 25.38
C GLN A 344 -3.92 0.34 24.04
N LEU A 345 -4.01 1.62 23.63
CA LEU A 345 -3.43 2.10 22.39
C LEU A 345 -1.92 1.86 22.33
N MET A 346 -1.20 2.14 23.41
CA MET A 346 0.25 1.87 23.49
C MET A 346 0.57 0.37 23.29
N ARG A 347 -0.22 -0.52 23.91
CA ARG A 347 -0.03 -1.98 23.77
C ARG A 347 -0.34 -2.45 22.34
N VAL A 348 -1.44 -1.96 21.78
CA VAL A 348 -1.89 -2.28 20.41
C VAL A 348 -0.86 -1.77 19.39
N TYR A 349 -0.38 -0.54 19.56
CA TYR A 349 0.67 0.04 18.72
C TYR A 349 1.96 -0.81 18.75
N GLY A 350 2.44 -1.17 19.94
CA GLY A 350 3.60 -2.04 20.08
C GLY A 350 3.43 -3.42 19.45
N ALA A 351 2.25 -4.03 19.62
CA ALA A 351 1.91 -5.31 19.00
C ALA A 351 1.85 -5.22 17.46
N LEU A 352 1.29 -4.12 16.93
CA LEU A 352 1.26 -3.87 15.49
C LEU A 352 2.68 -3.72 14.93
N MET A 353 3.53 -2.89 15.56
CA MET A 353 4.92 -2.69 15.16
C MET A 353 5.70 -4.02 15.12
N TRP A 354 5.55 -4.83 16.15
CA TRP A 354 6.15 -6.17 16.20
C TRP A 354 5.69 -7.07 15.06
N SER A 355 4.38 -7.07 14.77
CA SER A 355 3.78 -7.88 13.71
C SER A 355 4.22 -7.41 12.32
N LEU A 356 4.28 -6.11 12.09
CA LEU A 356 4.79 -5.50 10.85
C LEU A 356 6.25 -5.88 10.61
N GLY A 357 7.11 -5.79 11.64
CA GLY A 357 8.51 -6.17 11.55
C GLY A 357 8.71 -7.64 11.14
N LYS A 358 7.85 -8.54 11.62
CA LYS A 358 7.89 -9.96 11.22
C LYS A 358 7.48 -10.21 9.77
N VAL A 359 6.46 -9.49 9.30
CA VAL A 359 5.92 -9.68 7.94
C VAL A 359 6.80 -9.03 6.89
N MET A 360 7.21 -7.79 7.12
CA MET A 360 7.96 -7.02 6.14
C MET A 360 9.45 -7.36 6.10
N ASN A 361 9.97 -7.96 7.18
CA ASN A 361 11.36 -8.40 7.31
C ASN A 361 12.40 -7.38 6.80
N THR A 362 12.18 -6.09 7.14
CA THR A 362 13.05 -4.98 6.78
C THR A 362 13.66 -4.36 8.04
N PRO A 363 14.90 -3.82 7.96
CA PRO A 363 15.51 -3.12 9.08
C PRO A 363 14.83 -1.77 9.35
N GLU A 364 14.12 -1.22 8.37
CA GLU A 364 13.40 0.03 8.48
C GLU A 364 12.00 -0.20 9.03
N VAL A 365 11.63 0.61 10.01
CA VAL A 365 10.32 0.55 10.63
C VAL A 365 9.35 1.43 9.83
N CYS A 366 8.26 0.84 9.34
CA CYS A 366 7.19 1.60 8.69
C CYS A 366 6.58 2.60 9.67
N ARG A 367 6.36 3.85 9.23
CA ARG A 367 5.60 4.82 10.02
C ARG A 367 4.16 4.37 10.15
N VAL A 368 3.67 4.31 11.38
CA VAL A 368 2.29 4.00 11.72
C VAL A 368 1.62 5.27 12.21
N TYR A 369 0.59 5.71 11.51
CA TYR A 369 -0.27 6.82 11.90
C TYR A 369 -1.42 6.29 12.74
N MET A 370 -1.77 7.01 13.78
CA MET A 370 -2.93 6.71 14.62
C MET A 370 -4.06 7.68 14.32
N GLY A 371 -5.29 7.19 14.15
CA GLY A 371 -6.41 8.06 13.83
C GLY A 371 -7.76 7.44 14.07
N SER A 372 -8.78 8.27 13.95
CA SER A 372 -10.19 7.90 13.91
C SER A 372 -10.86 8.68 12.78
N PHE A 373 -10.99 8.01 11.63
CA PHE A 373 -11.44 8.65 10.39
C PHE A 373 -12.90 8.31 10.12
N TRP A 374 -13.80 9.08 10.71
CA TRP A 374 -15.24 8.98 10.53
C TRP A 374 -15.92 10.33 10.79
N ASP A 375 -17.24 10.41 10.53
CA ASP A 375 -17.99 11.66 10.60
C ASP A 375 -18.47 12.02 12.03
N GLU A 376 -18.36 11.07 12.97
CA GLU A 376 -18.85 11.24 14.34
C GLU A 376 -17.76 11.83 15.26
N PRO A 377 -18.16 12.44 16.40
CA PRO A 377 -17.21 12.90 17.41
C PRO A 377 -16.37 11.76 17.99
N LEU A 378 -15.15 12.09 18.43
CA LEU A 378 -14.27 11.12 19.09
C LEU A 378 -14.95 10.53 20.34
N GLN A 379 -14.90 9.21 20.49
CA GLN A 379 -15.47 8.51 21.66
C GLN A 379 -14.65 8.79 22.92
N ASN A 380 -13.33 8.84 22.80
CA ASN A 380 -12.42 9.21 23.86
C ASN A 380 -11.60 10.43 23.43
N THR A 381 -11.65 11.49 24.22
CA THR A 381 -10.97 12.77 23.96
C THR A 381 -9.58 12.86 24.63
N GLU A 382 -9.17 11.91 25.48
CA GLU A 382 -7.86 11.92 26.14
C GLU A 382 -6.70 12.03 25.16
N GLN A 383 -6.87 11.46 23.97
CA GLN A 383 -5.85 11.39 22.93
C GLN A 383 -6.11 12.36 21.78
N ALA A 384 -7.09 13.25 21.90
CA ALA A 384 -7.55 14.10 20.79
C ALA A 384 -6.41 14.91 20.16
N ALA A 385 -5.50 15.44 20.95
CA ALA A 385 -4.36 16.23 20.46
C ALA A 385 -3.38 15.36 19.64
N LEU A 386 -3.09 14.15 20.11
CA LEU A 386 -2.24 13.19 19.38
C LEU A 386 -2.89 12.77 18.06
N LEU A 387 -4.16 12.33 18.11
CA LEU A 387 -4.87 11.89 16.91
C LEU A 387 -5.00 13.02 15.88
N GLN A 388 -5.21 14.27 16.33
CA GLN A 388 -5.24 15.43 15.45
C GLN A 388 -3.89 15.70 14.77
N GLN A 389 -2.77 15.55 15.49
CA GLN A 389 -1.44 15.73 14.91
C GLN A 389 -1.13 14.65 13.89
N GLU A 390 -1.40 13.39 14.20
CA GLU A 390 -1.19 12.25 13.29
C GLU A 390 -2.08 12.34 12.04
N GLU A 391 -3.33 12.81 12.21
CA GLU A 391 -4.25 13.11 11.10
C GLU A 391 -3.65 14.17 10.18
N MET A 392 -3.19 15.29 10.74
CA MET A 392 -2.59 16.37 9.96
C MET A 392 -1.36 15.88 9.18
N ASP A 393 -0.52 15.08 9.80
CA ASP A 393 0.67 14.53 9.17
C ASP A 393 0.31 13.59 8.00
N LEU A 394 -0.67 12.70 8.19
CA LEU A 394 -1.14 11.80 7.12
C LEU A 394 -1.79 12.57 5.97
N LEU A 395 -2.63 13.55 6.29
CA LEU A 395 -3.26 14.41 5.27
C LEU A 395 -2.22 15.22 4.50
N ASN A 396 -1.19 15.73 5.17
CA ASN A 396 -0.08 16.41 4.51
C ASN A 396 0.68 15.49 3.55
N ASP A 397 0.93 14.23 3.93
CA ASP A 397 1.54 13.25 3.03
C ASP A 397 0.70 13.05 1.75
N ILE A 398 -0.63 12.90 1.91
CA ILE A 398 -1.54 12.76 0.76
C ILE A 398 -1.56 14.03 -0.11
N MET A 399 -1.61 15.19 0.52
CA MET A 399 -1.68 16.49 -0.18
C MET A 399 -0.41 16.86 -0.95
N ARG A 400 0.74 16.33 -0.54
CA ARG A 400 2.03 16.51 -1.23
C ARG A 400 2.19 15.60 -2.46
N LEU A 401 1.33 14.58 -2.65
CA LEU A 401 1.45 13.63 -3.74
C LEU A 401 1.52 14.27 -5.13
N PRO A 402 0.66 15.25 -5.48
CA PRO A 402 0.70 15.89 -6.79
C PRO A 402 2.03 16.62 -7.08
N GLN A 403 2.65 17.18 -6.04
CA GLN A 403 3.94 17.88 -6.17
C GLN A 403 5.09 16.90 -6.36
N GLN A 404 5.01 15.73 -5.72
CA GLN A 404 6.04 14.69 -5.78
C GLN A 404 5.86 13.72 -6.97
N SER A 405 4.75 13.81 -7.70
CA SER A 405 4.38 12.85 -8.76
C SER A 405 5.44 12.75 -9.85
N VAL A 406 6.01 13.87 -10.27
CA VAL A 406 7.05 13.91 -11.32
C VAL A 406 8.28 13.11 -10.91
N MET A 407 8.82 13.33 -9.70
CA MET A 407 9.99 12.58 -9.21
C MET A 407 9.70 11.09 -9.09
N ARG A 408 8.49 10.74 -8.63
CA ARG A 408 8.09 9.33 -8.55
C ARG A 408 8.01 8.69 -9.93
N ARG A 409 7.39 9.35 -10.93
CA ARG A 409 7.33 8.85 -12.30
C ARG A 409 8.74 8.66 -12.89
N ILE A 410 9.68 9.58 -12.62
CA ILE A 410 11.08 9.41 -13.02
C ILE A 410 11.67 8.16 -12.35
N ASN A 411 11.54 8.04 -11.03
CA ASN A 411 12.10 6.91 -10.29
C ASN A 411 11.49 5.57 -10.74
N GLU A 412 10.19 5.52 -10.98
CA GLU A 412 9.51 4.33 -11.51
C GLU A 412 9.97 3.96 -12.90
N LEU A 413 10.13 4.94 -13.79
CA LEU A 413 10.67 4.71 -15.12
C LEU A 413 12.11 4.17 -15.06
N VAL A 414 12.93 4.69 -14.14
CA VAL A 414 14.30 4.21 -13.88
C VAL A 414 14.29 2.78 -13.34
N LYS A 415 13.47 2.48 -12.33
CA LYS A 415 13.31 1.12 -11.77
C LYS A 415 12.89 0.13 -12.87
N ARG A 416 11.87 0.49 -13.65
CA ARG A 416 11.37 -0.34 -14.76
C ARG A 416 12.44 -0.61 -15.82
N ALA A 417 13.13 0.41 -16.26
CA ALA A 417 14.14 0.25 -17.30
C ALA A 417 15.35 -0.58 -16.82
N ARG A 418 15.76 -0.47 -15.53
CA ARG A 418 16.76 -1.37 -14.95
C ARG A 418 16.28 -2.82 -14.96
N SER A 419 15.04 -3.07 -14.55
CA SER A 419 14.43 -4.39 -14.57
C SER A 419 14.36 -4.97 -16.00
N VAL A 420 13.94 -4.16 -16.98
CA VAL A 420 13.93 -4.53 -18.41
C VAL A 420 15.32 -4.91 -18.91
N LYS A 421 16.34 -4.14 -18.53
CA LYS A 421 17.74 -4.42 -18.90
C LYS A 421 18.21 -5.75 -18.34
N VAL A 422 18.00 -5.99 -17.05
CA VAL A 422 18.38 -7.25 -16.38
C VAL A 422 17.64 -8.42 -17.01
N HIS A 423 16.33 -8.29 -17.20
CA HIS A 423 15.50 -9.30 -17.86
C HIS A 423 16.02 -9.65 -19.26
N ALA A 424 16.29 -8.66 -20.11
CA ALA A 424 16.82 -8.89 -21.46
C ALA A 424 18.16 -9.63 -21.45
N TYR A 425 19.04 -9.31 -20.49
CA TYR A 425 20.29 -10.05 -20.32
C TYR A 425 20.10 -11.48 -19.81
N ILE A 426 19.15 -11.73 -18.89
CA ILE A 426 18.80 -13.07 -18.41
C ILE A 426 18.31 -13.92 -19.59
N ILE A 427 17.34 -13.43 -20.35
CA ILE A 427 16.78 -14.14 -21.52
C ILE A 427 17.89 -14.42 -22.55
N HIS A 428 18.72 -13.44 -22.84
CA HIS A 428 19.85 -13.62 -23.75
C HIS A 428 20.84 -14.67 -23.24
N TYR A 429 21.15 -14.67 -21.94
CA TYR A 429 22.03 -15.63 -21.32
C TYR A 429 21.49 -17.05 -21.42
N LEU A 430 20.23 -17.27 -21.02
CA LEU A 430 19.57 -18.56 -21.07
C LEU A 430 19.47 -19.08 -22.52
N ARG A 431 19.08 -18.21 -23.45
CA ARG A 431 19.03 -18.54 -24.88
C ARG A 431 20.38 -18.99 -25.43
N LYS A 432 21.47 -18.32 -25.05
CA LYS A 432 22.84 -18.64 -25.49
C LYS A 432 23.34 -20.00 -24.98
N GLN A 433 22.76 -20.51 -23.89
CA GLN A 433 23.08 -21.82 -23.33
C GLN A 433 22.43 -22.98 -24.08
N LEU A 434 21.43 -22.69 -24.94
CA LEU A 434 20.74 -23.73 -25.71
C LEU A 434 21.63 -24.26 -26.84
N PRO A 435 21.64 -25.57 -27.12
CA PRO A 435 22.34 -26.13 -28.25
C PRO A 435 21.68 -25.67 -29.56
N TYR A 436 22.48 -25.61 -30.61
CA TYR A 436 22.01 -25.14 -31.91
C TYR A 436 21.07 -26.17 -32.59
N THR A 437 21.32 -27.45 -32.44
CA THR A 437 20.61 -28.51 -33.17
C THR A 437 19.68 -29.33 -32.29
N TRP A 438 20.20 -30.32 -31.57
CA TRP A 438 19.42 -31.34 -30.86
C TRP A 438 19.39 -31.11 -29.34
N GLY A 439 18.35 -31.62 -28.65
CA GLY A 439 18.28 -31.61 -27.19
C GLY A 439 17.92 -30.25 -26.56
N LYS A 440 17.32 -29.32 -27.32
CA LYS A 440 16.94 -27.99 -26.81
C LYS A 440 15.98 -28.07 -25.63
N LYS A 441 14.94 -28.91 -25.72
CA LYS A 441 13.91 -29.03 -24.67
C LYS A 441 14.48 -29.56 -23.35
N GLU A 442 15.32 -30.59 -23.40
CA GLU A 442 15.96 -31.16 -22.21
C GLU A 442 16.94 -30.16 -21.58
N LYS A 443 17.69 -29.43 -22.41
CA LYS A 443 18.58 -28.38 -21.91
C LYS A 443 17.80 -27.23 -21.30
N GLN A 444 16.71 -26.78 -21.93
CA GLN A 444 15.81 -25.75 -21.40
C GLN A 444 15.26 -26.19 -20.03
N LYS A 445 14.72 -27.40 -19.91
CA LYS A 445 14.22 -27.95 -18.64
C LYS A 445 15.29 -27.96 -17.55
N ARG A 446 16.53 -28.32 -17.88
CA ARG A 446 17.67 -28.29 -16.93
C ARG A 446 18.02 -26.86 -16.50
N LEU A 447 18.02 -25.89 -17.42
CA LEU A 447 18.29 -24.48 -17.10
C LEU A 447 17.20 -23.91 -16.17
N ILE A 448 15.92 -24.21 -16.43
CA ILE A 448 14.81 -23.80 -15.58
C ILE A 448 14.92 -24.40 -14.17
N GLY A 449 15.34 -25.69 -14.07
CA GLY A 449 15.55 -26.34 -12.79
C GLY A 449 16.69 -25.75 -11.95
N ARG A 450 17.70 -25.12 -12.59
CA ARG A 450 18.86 -24.50 -11.95
C ARG A 450 18.86 -22.99 -12.03
N LEU A 451 17.68 -22.38 -12.12
CA LEU A 451 17.52 -20.96 -12.45
C LEU A 451 18.31 -20.02 -11.52
N GLU A 452 18.38 -20.35 -10.23
CA GLU A 452 19.14 -19.56 -9.25
C GLU A 452 20.63 -19.49 -9.60
N SER A 453 21.25 -20.63 -9.91
CA SER A 453 22.66 -20.67 -10.33
C SER A 453 22.89 -19.96 -11.66
N GLU A 454 21.93 -20.04 -12.59
CA GLU A 454 22.00 -19.35 -13.88
C GLU A 454 21.86 -17.83 -13.71
N PHE A 455 21.04 -17.35 -12.76
CA PHE A 455 20.95 -15.92 -12.42
C PHE A 455 22.28 -15.39 -11.87
N LEU A 456 22.90 -16.14 -10.94
CA LEU A 456 24.21 -15.76 -10.42
C LEU A 456 25.30 -15.74 -11.51
N ALA A 457 25.25 -16.69 -12.43
CA ALA A 457 26.18 -16.76 -13.55
C ALA A 457 25.95 -15.59 -14.54
N ALA A 458 24.70 -15.25 -14.84
CA ALA A 458 24.34 -14.10 -15.66
C ALA A 458 24.79 -12.78 -14.99
N ALA A 459 24.56 -12.62 -13.68
CA ALA A 459 24.98 -11.46 -12.91
C ALA A 459 26.49 -11.23 -13.02
N ARG A 460 27.29 -12.27 -12.79
CA ARG A 460 28.76 -12.23 -12.90
C ARG A 460 29.21 -11.91 -14.31
N ARG A 461 28.58 -12.54 -15.32
CA ARG A 461 29.00 -12.40 -16.72
C ARG A 461 28.77 -11.01 -17.29
N TYR A 462 27.69 -10.37 -16.91
CA TYR A 462 27.27 -9.07 -17.46
C TYR A 462 27.42 -7.91 -16.47
N GLY A 463 27.96 -8.14 -15.28
CA GLY A 463 28.15 -7.10 -14.25
C GLY A 463 26.82 -6.52 -13.76
N LEU A 464 25.77 -7.36 -13.62
CA LEU A 464 24.44 -6.89 -13.22
C LEU A 464 24.29 -6.88 -11.70
N PRO A 465 23.65 -5.84 -11.11
CA PRO A 465 23.37 -5.80 -9.68
C PRO A 465 22.42 -6.92 -9.28
N LYS A 466 22.73 -7.64 -8.20
CA LYS A 466 21.89 -8.75 -7.73
C LYS A 466 20.49 -8.29 -7.29
N GLY A 467 20.38 -7.08 -6.72
CA GLY A 467 19.11 -6.51 -6.26
C GLY A 467 18.11 -6.20 -7.37
N ASP A 468 18.57 -6.11 -8.64
CA ASP A 468 17.67 -5.85 -9.78
C ASP A 468 17.13 -7.16 -10.41
N PHE A 469 17.51 -8.33 -9.88
CA PHE A 469 17.01 -9.61 -10.40
C PHE A 469 15.59 -9.90 -9.90
N PRO A 470 14.76 -10.51 -10.77
CA PRO A 470 13.40 -10.88 -10.38
C PRO A 470 13.39 -12.04 -9.38
N SER A 471 12.28 -12.21 -8.67
CA SER A 471 12.02 -13.38 -7.84
C SER A 471 12.06 -14.65 -8.68
N ILE A 472 12.69 -15.71 -8.16
CA ILE A 472 13.00 -16.93 -8.91
C ILE A 472 11.75 -17.69 -9.29
N ASP A 473 10.79 -17.85 -8.35
CA ASP A 473 9.66 -18.75 -8.57
C ASP A 473 8.63 -18.19 -9.59
N PRO A 474 8.21 -16.92 -9.54
CA PRO A 474 7.37 -16.35 -10.59
C PRO A 474 8.06 -16.37 -11.96
N PHE A 475 9.36 -16.09 -12.01
CA PHE A 475 10.12 -16.11 -13.25
C PHE A 475 10.26 -17.52 -13.81
N ARG A 476 10.44 -18.52 -12.95
CA ARG A 476 10.47 -19.94 -13.32
C ARG A 476 9.16 -20.38 -13.92
N GLN A 477 8.03 -19.97 -13.30
CA GLN A 477 6.71 -20.31 -13.80
C GLN A 477 6.47 -19.72 -15.20
N ALA A 478 6.78 -18.46 -15.41
CA ALA A 478 6.68 -17.81 -16.71
C ALA A 478 7.59 -18.49 -17.78
N LEU A 479 8.78 -18.97 -17.39
CA LEU A 479 9.66 -19.74 -18.29
C LEU A 479 9.08 -21.09 -18.69
N ILE A 480 8.36 -21.77 -17.78
CA ILE A 480 7.72 -23.07 -18.06
C ILE A 480 6.64 -22.92 -19.13
N GLU A 481 5.92 -21.82 -19.14
CA GLU A 481 4.89 -21.53 -20.14
C GLU A 481 5.46 -21.32 -21.55
N ILE A 482 6.75 -20.97 -21.66
CA ILE A 482 7.41 -20.73 -22.94
C ILE A 482 7.86 -22.07 -23.57
N LYS A 483 7.31 -22.41 -24.71
CA LYS A 483 7.60 -23.67 -25.41
C LYS A 483 9.05 -23.78 -25.86
N ASP A 484 9.64 -22.72 -26.40
CA ASP A 484 11.03 -22.69 -26.89
C ASP A 484 11.68 -21.33 -26.67
N LEU A 485 12.71 -21.29 -25.81
CA LEU A 485 13.51 -20.10 -25.56
C LEU A 485 14.32 -19.64 -26.80
N SER A 486 14.50 -20.50 -27.79
CA SER A 486 15.21 -20.12 -29.03
C SER A 486 14.41 -19.14 -29.90
N GLU A 487 13.09 -19.01 -29.68
CA GLU A 487 12.22 -18.05 -30.37
C GLU A 487 12.50 -16.60 -30.00
N PHE A 488 13.09 -16.34 -28.84
CA PHE A 488 13.46 -14.97 -28.47
C PHE A 488 14.50 -14.41 -29.45
N PRO A 489 14.40 -13.13 -29.82
CA PRO A 489 15.41 -12.49 -30.65
C PRO A 489 16.78 -12.44 -29.94
N LYS A 490 17.84 -12.26 -30.70
CA LYS A 490 19.15 -11.97 -30.11
C LYS A 490 19.09 -10.60 -29.42
N LEU A 491 19.79 -10.47 -28.28
CA LEU A 491 19.91 -9.20 -27.59
C LEU A 491 20.47 -8.12 -28.53
N ASP A 492 19.69 -7.08 -28.74
CA ASP A 492 20.15 -5.91 -29.48
C ASP A 492 20.95 -5.00 -28.54
N LYS A 493 22.27 -5.04 -28.68
CA LYS A 493 23.18 -4.18 -27.90
C LYS A 493 23.00 -2.69 -28.16
N LYS A 494 22.41 -2.30 -29.30
CA LYS A 494 22.11 -0.91 -29.61
C LYS A 494 20.97 -0.41 -28.75
N LEU A 495 19.89 -1.19 -28.64
CA LEU A 495 18.75 -0.86 -27.76
C LEU A 495 19.19 -0.74 -26.30
N VAL A 496 20.05 -1.64 -25.82
CA VAL A 496 20.58 -1.56 -24.45
C VAL A 496 21.37 -0.28 -24.22
N ARG A 497 22.27 0.09 -25.17
CA ARG A 497 23.04 1.33 -25.07
C ARG A 497 22.17 2.59 -25.14
N GLU A 498 21.15 2.58 -25.99
CA GLU A 498 20.19 3.69 -26.06
C GLU A 498 19.40 3.84 -24.76
N MET A 499 19.03 2.73 -24.12
CA MET A 499 18.37 2.75 -22.82
C MET A 499 19.31 3.26 -21.70
N ASP A 500 20.60 2.90 -21.73
CA ASP A 500 21.58 3.43 -20.77
C ASP A 500 21.73 4.96 -20.89
N LYS A 501 21.60 5.53 -22.09
CA LYS A 501 21.60 7.00 -22.32
C LYS A 501 20.38 7.67 -21.71
N VAL A 502 19.25 7.00 -21.56
CA VAL A 502 18.05 7.59 -20.94
C VAL A 502 18.38 8.13 -19.55
N PHE A 503 19.14 7.36 -18.76
CA PHE A 503 19.46 7.74 -17.38
C PHE A 503 20.59 8.75 -17.28
N SER A 504 21.63 8.56 -18.09
CA SER A 504 22.85 9.36 -17.98
C SER A 504 22.76 10.71 -18.70
N VAL A 505 21.89 10.84 -19.69
CA VAL A 505 21.83 12.01 -20.55
C VAL A 505 20.42 12.57 -20.74
N GLU A 506 19.44 11.72 -21.09
CA GLU A 506 18.16 12.24 -21.59
C GLU A 506 17.22 12.72 -20.47
N ILE A 507 17.16 12.02 -19.32
CA ILE A 507 16.38 12.50 -18.17
C ILE A 507 16.98 13.78 -17.58
N PRO A 508 18.30 13.89 -17.30
CA PRO A 508 18.90 15.15 -16.87
C PRO A 508 18.61 16.32 -17.82
N HIS A 509 18.79 16.10 -19.12
CA HIS A 509 18.53 17.13 -20.14
C HIS A 509 17.03 17.51 -20.23
N LEU A 510 16.11 16.55 -20.01
CA LEU A 510 14.68 16.82 -19.94
C LEU A 510 14.35 17.73 -18.76
N LEU A 511 14.95 17.45 -17.59
CA LEU A 511 14.77 18.28 -16.38
C LEU A 511 15.36 19.67 -16.56
N GLU A 512 16.56 19.77 -17.13
CA GLU A 512 17.19 21.06 -17.40
C GLU A 512 16.33 21.94 -18.33
N LYS A 513 15.80 21.35 -19.40
CA LYS A 513 14.90 22.09 -20.31
C LYS A 513 13.60 22.53 -19.65
N ALA A 514 13.00 21.67 -18.79
CA ALA A 514 11.78 22.00 -18.08
C ALA A 514 11.98 23.13 -17.05
N ARG A 515 13.20 23.42 -16.62
CA ARG A 515 13.53 24.53 -15.72
C ARG A 515 13.58 25.89 -16.43
N HIS A 516 13.78 25.87 -17.73
CA HIS A 516 13.97 27.09 -18.55
C HIS A 516 12.72 27.46 -19.37
N GLN A 517 11.61 26.68 -19.23
CA GLN A 517 10.30 27.02 -19.77
C GLN A 517 9.39 27.57 -18.67
#